data_32da2d1768bb2fe2d7fb5279405555e3
#
_entry.id   32da2d1768bb2fe2d7fb5279405555e3
#
_cell.length_a   1.000
_cell.length_b   1.000
_cell.length_c   1.000
_cell.angle_alpha   90.00
_cell.angle_beta   90.00
_cell.angle_gamma   90.00
#
_symmetry.space_group_name_H-M   'P 1'
#
loop_
_entity.id
_entity.type
_entity.pdbx_description
1 polymer ?
#
loop_
_entity_poly.entity_id
_entity_poly.type
_entity_poly.pdbx_seq_one_letter_code
_entity_poly.pdbx_strand_id
1 'polypeptide(L)'
;IDLEISYNTIRRFFGVVKSVRASNFTLDTLSKFNSFDNYSDFLINFNLRNKWRQEFEISEIIHKGEDNRLLEYIDSRIGQKKSFNLKFIQIIRELLLIGNFNLIRRIFELKKMNANNFDYDGKVLIGVSIGYLIRVVNTKDKAFRQLVLNENFIDLIITIFVDYGSVGTYYFEIIKIILNNNSRKDVRVFCQGILNLKFFLDRKNNVSFYILKEEDDFHPILKSRIFSQYLLMGDSEIIFKLNNYYQKNLVNGFIPIEYLFEINFTSILTRNFEVMKWIIEKITPETDYTFFYKYEHYNNYLFMK
;
A
#
# COMPACT_ATOMS: atom_id res chain seq x y z
N ILE A 1 45.68 21.25 -9.73
CA ILE A 1 45.18 20.33 -10.79
C ILE A 1 45.10 21.20 -12.05
N ASP A 2 46.03 21.01 -12.99
CA ASP A 2 45.97 21.65 -14.29
C ASP A 2 44.82 21.00 -15.08
N LEU A 3 43.69 21.66 -15.10
CA LEU A 3 42.51 21.22 -15.83
C LEU A 3 42.55 21.86 -17.21
N GLU A 4 43.08 21.15 -18.18
CA GLU A 4 43.15 21.61 -19.57
C GLU A 4 41.80 21.50 -20.29
N ILE A 5 40.88 22.41 -19.97
CA ILE A 5 39.69 22.63 -20.82
C ILE A 5 39.96 23.90 -21.67
N SER A 6 39.83 23.78 -22.98
CA SER A 6 40.01 24.95 -23.85
C SER A 6 38.89 25.98 -23.60
N TYR A 7 39.24 27.27 -23.70
CA TYR A 7 38.29 28.37 -23.61
C TYR A 7 37.07 28.20 -24.54
N ASN A 8 37.29 27.69 -25.75
CA ASN A 8 36.23 27.43 -26.71
C ASN A 8 35.31 26.29 -26.30
N THR A 9 35.78 25.27 -25.57
CA THR A 9 34.96 24.20 -25.00
C THR A 9 34.04 24.76 -23.94
N ILE A 10 34.53 25.63 -23.06
CA ILE A 10 33.73 26.33 -22.05
C ILE A 10 32.64 27.19 -22.70
N ARG A 11 32.97 27.98 -23.70
CA ARG A 11 32.01 28.82 -24.46
C ARG A 11 30.91 28.00 -25.11
N ARG A 12 31.24 26.83 -25.70
CA ARG A 12 30.25 25.90 -26.26
C ARG A 12 29.35 25.27 -25.18
N PHE A 13 29.95 24.90 -24.08
CA PHE A 13 29.20 24.30 -22.95
C PHE A 13 28.15 25.26 -22.40
N PHE A 14 28.49 26.55 -22.23
CA PHE A 14 27.57 27.59 -21.75
C PHE A 14 26.69 28.21 -22.86
N GLY A 15 26.67 27.64 -24.06
CA GLY A 15 25.83 28.12 -25.16
C GLY A 15 26.21 29.48 -25.76
N VAL A 16 27.39 30.02 -25.44
CA VAL A 16 27.91 31.29 -26.02
C VAL A 16 28.25 31.14 -27.46
N VAL A 17 28.54 29.93 -27.92
CA VAL A 17 28.80 29.55 -29.34
C VAL A 17 27.92 28.31 -29.60
N LYS A 18 27.63 28.00 -30.88
CA LYS A 18 26.81 26.86 -31.27
C LYS A 18 27.18 25.61 -30.44
N SER A 19 26.26 25.11 -29.67
CA SER A 19 26.48 24.03 -28.71
C SER A 19 26.74 22.70 -29.42
N VAL A 20 27.73 21.97 -28.94
CA VAL A 20 27.99 20.57 -29.30
C VAL A 20 27.86 19.77 -28.02
N ARG A 21 27.34 18.54 -28.09
CA ARG A 21 27.28 17.64 -26.93
C ARG A 21 28.67 17.53 -26.29
N ALA A 22 28.77 17.83 -25.01
CA ALA A 22 30.02 17.74 -24.26
C ALA A 22 30.52 16.29 -24.24
N SER A 23 31.82 16.09 -24.42
CA SER A 23 32.47 14.78 -24.30
C SER A 23 32.47 14.35 -22.82
N ASN A 24 32.56 13.05 -22.57
CA ASN A 24 32.70 12.54 -21.19
C ASN A 24 33.92 13.14 -20.49
N PHE A 25 35.03 13.30 -21.20
CA PHE A 25 36.22 13.96 -20.67
C PHE A 25 35.93 15.40 -20.20
N THR A 26 35.19 16.17 -20.97
CA THR A 26 34.79 17.53 -20.58
C THR A 26 33.90 17.52 -19.34
N LEU A 27 32.93 16.59 -19.26
CA LEU A 27 32.03 16.46 -18.14
C LEU A 27 32.76 16.02 -16.85
N ASP A 28 33.68 15.06 -16.95
CA ASP A 28 34.52 14.62 -15.85
C ASP A 28 35.44 15.73 -15.34
N THR A 29 36.04 16.49 -16.25
CA THR A 29 36.91 17.60 -15.89
C THR A 29 36.16 18.73 -15.18
N LEU A 30 34.96 19.09 -15.67
CA LEU A 30 34.09 20.07 -14.99
C LEU A 30 33.60 19.56 -13.63
N SER A 31 33.35 18.26 -13.50
CA SER A 31 32.96 17.64 -12.23
C SER A 31 34.12 17.71 -11.22
N LYS A 32 35.36 17.41 -11.64
CA LYS A 32 36.55 17.55 -10.79
C LYS A 32 36.79 18.98 -10.34
N PHE A 33 36.54 19.96 -11.24
CA PHE A 33 36.60 21.37 -10.87
C PHE A 33 35.61 21.74 -9.75
N ASN A 34 34.44 21.06 -9.69
CA ASN A 34 33.45 21.21 -8.63
C ASN A 34 33.66 20.23 -7.46
N SER A 35 34.87 19.67 -7.33
CA SER A 35 35.25 18.77 -6.22
C SER A 35 34.53 17.42 -6.20
N PHE A 36 34.12 16.91 -7.35
CA PHE A 36 33.62 15.55 -7.54
C PHE A 36 34.66 14.68 -8.25
N ASP A 37 34.67 13.39 -7.98
CA ASP A 37 35.65 12.47 -8.56
C ASP A 37 35.50 12.35 -10.09
N ASN A 38 34.26 12.34 -10.56
CA ASN A 38 33.88 12.24 -11.96
C ASN A 38 32.44 12.73 -12.21
N TYR A 39 31.97 12.71 -13.46
CA TYR A 39 30.63 13.15 -13.83
C TYR A 39 29.53 12.25 -13.23
N SER A 40 29.76 10.95 -13.09
CA SER A 40 28.79 10.05 -12.46
C SER A 40 28.60 10.39 -10.97
N ASP A 41 29.69 10.67 -10.26
CA ASP A 41 29.64 11.13 -8.87
C ASP A 41 28.90 12.46 -8.73
N PHE A 42 29.18 13.42 -9.61
CA PHE A 42 28.42 14.68 -9.68
C PHE A 42 26.93 14.43 -9.88
N LEU A 43 26.55 13.54 -10.83
CA LEU A 43 25.13 13.24 -11.09
C LEU A 43 24.44 12.59 -9.88
N ILE A 44 25.10 11.67 -9.20
CA ILE A 44 24.58 11.03 -7.98
C ILE A 44 24.32 12.10 -6.92
N ASN A 45 25.30 12.95 -6.63
CA ASN A 45 25.19 14.00 -5.63
C ASN A 45 24.16 15.07 -6.03
N PHE A 46 24.09 15.44 -7.30
CA PHE A 46 23.08 16.39 -7.81
C PHE A 46 21.66 15.83 -7.67
N ASN A 47 21.46 14.56 -7.98
CA ASN A 47 20.17 13.89 -7.83
C ASN A 47 19.76 13.76 -6.37
N LEU A 48 20.70 13.42 -5.46
CA LEU A 48 20.47 13.38 -4.01
C LEU A 48 20.07 14.75 -3.47
N ARG A 49 20.80 15.83 -3.84
CA ARG A 49 20.45 17.20 -3.42
C ARG A 49 19.09 17.65 -3.93
N ASN A 50 18.74 17.33 -5.18
CA ASN A 50 17.43 17.65 -5.74
C ASN A 50 16.32 16.89 -5.05
N LYS A 51 16.52 15.60 -4.73
CA LYS A 51 15.58 14.79 -3.98
C LYS A 51 15.35 15.39 -2.59
N TRP A 52 16.43 15.70 -1.88
CA TRP A 52 16.38 16.29 -0.55
C TRP A 52 15.66 17.65 -0.55
N ARG A 53 15.93 18.51 -1.54
CA ARG A 53 15.26 19.81 -1.71
C ARG A 53 13.76 19.64 -1.93
N GLN A 54 13.33 18.70 -2.76
CA GLN A 54 11.90 18.42 -2.96
C GLN A 54 11.23 17.90 -1.67
N GLU A 55 11.92 17.10 -0.88
CA GLU A 55 11.41 16.62 0.41
C GLU A 55 11.24 17.77 1.39
N PHE A 56 12.22 18.65 1.46
CA PHE A 56 12.16 19.84 2.30
C PHE A 56 11.01 20.77 1.89
N GLU A 57 10.84 21.06 0.60
CA GLU A 57 9.76 21.90 0.09
C GLU A 57 8.37 21.37 0.47
N ILE A 58 8.15 20.05 0.44
CA ILE A 58 6.88 19.44 0.82
C ILE A 58 6.65 19.56 2.33
N SER A 59 7.66 19.26 3.12
CA SER A 59 7.58 19.41 4.57
C SER A 59 7.27 20.88 4.94
N GLU A 60 7.91 21.83 4.27
CA GLU A 60 7.65 23.26 4.46
C GLU A 60 6.20 23.65 4.10
N ILE A 61 5.65 23.13 2.98
CA ILE A 61 4.25 23.35 2.59
C ILE A 61 3.30 22.83 3.69
N ILE A 62 3.57 21.62 4.21
CA ILE A 62 2.76 21.01 5.27
C ILE A 62 2.81 21.87 6.55
N HIS A 63 4.00 22.26 6.99
CA HIS A 63 4.16 23.02 8.23
C HIS A 63 3.68 24.48 8.14
N LYS A 64 3.67 25.08 6.95
CA LYS A 64 3.09 26.40 6.70
C LYS A 64 1.57 26.37 6.54
N GLY A 65 0.95 25.19 6.46
CA GLY A 65 -0.49 25.06 6.26
C GLY A 65 -0.95 25.49 4.86
N GLU A 66 -0.10 25.35 3.85
CA GLU A 66 -0.42 25.69 2.45
C GLU A 66 -1.23 24.54 1.79
N ASP A 67 -2.38 24.23 2.39
CA ASP A 67 -3.21 23.05 2.04
C ASP A 67 -3.53 22.95 0.55
N ASN A 68 -3.92 24.05 -0.09
CA ASN A 68 -4.29 24.04 -1.50
C ASN A 68 -3.10 23.72 -2.40
N ARG A 69 -1.92 24.25 -2.08
CA ARG A 69 -0.69 23.94 -2.82
C ARG A 69 -0.32 22.47 -2.68
N LEU A 70 -0.51 21.87 -1.49
CA LEU A 70 -0.28 20.44 -1.29
C LEU A 70 -1.27 19.59 -2.09
N LEU A 71 -2.55 19.96 -2.12
CA LEU A 71 -3.57 19.26 -2.92
C LEU A 71 -3.25 19.29 -4.41
N GLU A 72 -2.88 20.45 -4.97
CA GLU A 72 -2.45 20.60 -6.36
C GLU A 72 -1.19 19.76 -6.66
N TYR A 73 -0.23 19.76 -5.73
CA TYR A 73 0.98 18.95 -5.85
C TYR A 73 0.65 17.46 -5.94
N ILE A 74 -0.24 16.95 -5.07
CA ILE A 74 -0.67 15.55 -5.06
C ILE A 74 -1.48 15.25 -6.32
N ASP A 75 -2.51 16.05 -6.63
CA ASP A 75 -3.40 15.81 -7.77
C ASP A 75 -2.65 15.76 -9.10
N SER A 76 -1.61 16.59 -9.27
CA SER A 76 -0.80 16.60 -10.49
C SER A 76 0.06 15.33 -10.67
N ARG A 77 0.30 14.53 -9.62
CA ARG A 77 1.28 13.43 -9.64
C ARG A 77 0.71 12.05 -9.37
N ILE A 78 -0.38 11.98 -8.61
CA ILE A 78 -0.99 10.70 -8.24
C ILE A 78 -1.47 9.95 -9.48
N GLY A 79 -1.23 8.64 -9.52
CA GLY A 79 -1.58 7.78 -10.64
C GLY A 79 -0.64 7.88 -11.86
N GLN A 80 0.31 8.83 -11.89
CA GLN A 80 1.21 9.00 -13.03
C GLN A 80 2.50 8.16 -12.95
N LYS A 81 3.03 7.92 -11.75
CA LYS A 81 4.28 7.18 -11.55
C LYS A 81 4.22 6.34 -10.28
N LYS A 82 4.60 5.07 -10.37
CA LYS A 82 4.73 4.17 -9.19
C LYS A 82 5.64 4.76 -8.10
N SER A 83 6.70 5.47 -8.49
CA SER A 83 7.62 6.14 -7.55
C SER A 83 6.95 7.22 -6.68
N PHE A 84 5.81 7.76 -7.10
CA PHE A 84 5.08 8.75 -6.32
C PHE A 84 4.35 8.12 -5.13
N ASN A 85 4.01 6.82 -5.16
CA ASN A 85 3.31 6.14 -4.06
C ASN A 85 4.08 6.23 -2.74
N LEU A 86 5.41 6.06 -2.76
CA LEU A 86 6.24 6.21 -1.55
C LEU A 86 6.21 7.65 -1.02
N LYS A 87 6.26 8.63 -1.93
CA LYS A 87 6.19 10.04 -1.55
C LYS A 87 4.82 10.40 -0.97
N PHE A 88 3.77 9.88 -1.56
CA PHE A 88 2.40 10.01 -1.07
C PHE A 88 2.28 9.45 0.36
N ILE A 89 2.82 8.24 0.61
CA ILE A 89 2.83 7.64 1.94
C ILE A 89 3.56 8.52 2.96
N GLN A 90 4.71 9.11 2.59
CA GLN A 90 5.43 10.04 3.45
C GLN A 90 4.60 11.28 3.81
N ILE A 91 3.91 11.88 2.82
CA ILE A 91 3.03 13.03 3.04
C ILE A 91 1.89 12.66 4.02
N ILE A 92 1.21 11.54 3.77
CA ILE A 92 0.13 11.10 4.66
C ILE A 92 0.65 10.80 6.07
N ARG A 93 1.85 10.21 6.19
CA ARG A 93 2.49 9.98 7.48
C ARG A 93 2.70 11.29 8.25
N GLU A 94 3.25 12.31 7.63
CA GLU A 94 3.46 13.62 8.28
C GLU A 94 2.13 14.22 8.73
N LEU A 95 1.12 14.21 7.86
CA LEU A 95 -0.21 14.71 8.18
C LEU A 95 -0.89 13.94 9.32
N LEU A 96 -0.73 12.60 9.38
CA LEU A 96 -1.22 11.78 10.48
C LEU A 96 -0.53 12.12 11.80
N LEU A 97 0.79 12.34 11.78
CA LEU A 97 1.56 12.66 12.99
C LEU A 97 1.21 14.04 13.57
N ILE A 98 0.89 15.03 12.72
CA ILE A 98 0.44 16.35 13.18
C ILE A 98 -1.08 16.41 13.43
N GLY A 99 -1.82 15.33 13.15
CA GLY A 99 -3.27 15.26 13.38
C GLY A 99 -4.11 16.05 12.38
N ASN A 100 -3.59 16.36 11.18
CA ASN A 100 -4.34 17.11 10.16
C ASN A 100 -5.27 16.19 9.34
N PHE A 101 -6.23 15.56 10.02
CA PHE A 101 -7.18 14.60 9.41
C PHE A 101 -8.11 15.26 8.39
N ASN A 102 -8.42 16.54 8.53
CA ASN A 102 -9.24 17.27 7.58
C ASN A 102 -8.55 17.38 6.21
N LEU A 103 -7.25 17.68 6.21
CA LEU A 103 -6.49 17.76 4.96
C LEU A 103 -6.33 16.36 4.35
N ILE A 104 -6.07 15.33 5.16
CA ILE A 104 -6.03 13.94 4.67
C ILE A 104 -7.37 13.58 4.00
N ARG A 105 -8.51 13.91 4.63
CA ARG A 105 -9.83 13.68 4.04
C ARG A 105 -9.98 14.38 2.69
N ARG A 106 -9.60 15.66 2.58
CA ARG A 106 -9.62 16.41 1.30
C ARG A 106 -8.73 15.78 0.24
N ILE A 107 -7.59 15.22 0.62
CA ILE A 107 -6.70 14.47 -0.29
C ILE A 107 -7.43 13.23 -0.83
N PHE A 108 -8.09 12.46 0.03
CA PHE A 108 -8.85 11.28 -0.40
C PHE A 108 -10.16 11.62 -1.13
N GLU A 109 -10.63 12.86 -1.09
CA GLU A 109 -11.74 13.38 -1.91
C GLU A 109 -11.31 13.73 -3.35
N LEU A 110 -10.00 13.79 -3.64
CA LEU A 110 -9.52 14.04 -5.00
C LEU A 110 -9.97 12.92 -5.94
N LYS A 111 -10.40 13.29 -7.15
CA LYS A 111 -10.93 12.35 -8.16
C LYS A 111 -9.94 11.23 -8.51
N LYS A 112 -8.65 11.54 -8.48
CA LYS A 112 -7.57 10.61 -8.78
C LYS A 112 -7.26 9.63 -7.64
N MET A 113 -7.79 9.86 -6.44
CA MET A 113 -7.67 8.93 -5.30
C MET A 113 -8.60 7.73 -5.38
N ASN A 114 -9.44 7.64 -6.43
CA ASN A 114 -10.24 6.43 -6.65
C ASN A 114 -9.33 5.21 -6.77
N ALA A 115 -9.69 4.13 -6.07
CA ALA A 115 -8.90 2.91 -6.01
C ALA A 115 -8.60 2.30 -7.40
N ASN A 116 -9.47 2.50 -8.39
CA ASN A 116 -9.29 2.01 -9.76
C ASN A 116 -8.13 2.70 -10.52
N ASN A 117 -7.63 3.82 -10.01
CA ASN A 117 -6.50 4.52 -10.62
C ASN A 117 -5.13 3.95 -10.17
N PHE A 118 -5.12 2.97 -9.28
CA PHE A 118 -3.91 2.32 -8.78
C PHE A 118 -3.85 0.87 -9.26
N ASP A 119 -2.66 0.43 -9.64
CA ASP A 119 -2.43 -1.00 -9.84
C ASP A 119 -2.48 -1.76 -8.50
N TYR A 120 -2.52 -3.08 -8.55
CA TYR A 120 -2.62 -3.92 -7.36
C TYR A 120 -1.50 -3.64 -6.35
N ASP A 121 -0.24 -3.63 -6.82
CA ASP A 121 0.94 -3.39 -5.96
C ASP A 121 0.88 -2.01 -5.30
N GLY A 122 0.45 -0.98 -6.04
CA GLY A 122 0.25 0.37 -5.53
C GLY A 122 -0.81 0.44 -4.43
N LYS A 123 -1.96 -0.23 -4.63
CA LYS A 123 -3.02 -0.32 -3.61
C LYS A 123 -2.51 -0.97 -2.33
N VAL A 124 -1.85 -2.12 -2.45
CA VAL A 124 -1.35 -2.85 -1.29
C VAL A 124 -0.25 -2.07 -0.58
N LEU A 125 0.69 -1.47 -1.33
CA LEU A 125 1.75 -0.64 -0.75
C LEU A 125 1.16 0.54 0.06
N ILE A 126 0.22 1.28 -0.52
CA ILE A 126 -0.43 2.43 0.13
C ILE A 126 -1.26 1.95 1.33
N GLY A 127 -2.11 0.93 1.13
CA GLY A 127 -3.01 0.41 2.15
C GLY A 127 -2.28 -0.11 3.38
N VAL A 128 -1.27 -0.96 3.19
CA VAL A 128 -0.48 -1.53 4.28
C VAL A 128 0.32 -0.43 5.00
N SER A 129 1.03 0.42 4.25
CA SER A 129 1.89 1.45 4.85
C SER A 129 1.10 2.46 5.68
N ILE A 130 -0.03 2.97 5.15
CA ILE A 130 -0.87 3.93 5.87
C ILE A 130 -1.65 3.22 6.98
N GLY A 131 -2.13 2.00 6.73
CA GLY A 131 -2.83 1.19 7.73
C GLY A 131 -2.03 1.00 9.01
N TYR A 132 -0.74 0.70 8.91
CA TYR A 132 0.15 0.61 10.08
C TYR A 132 0.27 1.94 10.85
N LEU A 133 0.21 3.07 10.18
CA LEU A 133 0.28 4.39 10.81
C LEU A 133 -0.96 4.72 11.65
N ILE A 134 -2.10 4.09 11.37
CA ILE A 134 -3.33 4.30 12.14
C ILE A 134 -3.16 3.88 13.62
N ARG A 135 -2.25 2.96 13.92
CA ARG A 135 -1.96 2.51 15.29
C ARG A 135 -1.55 3.64 16.24
N VAL A 136 -0.95 4.70 15.74
CA VAL A 136 -0.45 5.82 16.54
C VAL A 136 -1.43 7.01 16.57
N VAL A 137 -2.59 6.87 15.92
CA VAL A 137 -3.57 7.94 15.79
C VAL A 137 -4.60 7.88 16.93
N ASN A 138 -5.06 9.05 17.38
CA ASN A 138 -6.18 9.15 18.29
C ASN A 138 -7.52 8.86 17.56
N THR A 139 -7.99 7.63 17.63
CA THR A 139 -9.22 7.19 16.97
C THR A 139 -10.50 7.79 17.56
N LYS A 140 -10.43 8.50 18.70
CA LYS A 140 -11.55 9.24 19.27
C LYS A 140 -11.75 10.61 18.65
N ASP A 141 -10.76 11.09 17.89
CA ASP A 141 -10.84 12.39 17.20
C ASP A 141 -12.00 12.39 16.20
N LYS A 142 -12.79 13.48 16.22
CA LYS A 142 -13.97 13.61 15.35
C LYS A 142 -13.60 13.71 13.88
N ALA A 143 -12.53 14.40 13.55
CA ALA A 143 -12.08 14.54 12.16
C ALA A 143 -11.51 13.22 11.63
N PHE A 144 -10.81 12.44 12.48
CA PHE A 144 -10.40 11.09 12.13
C PHE A 144 -11.59 10.16 11.85
N ARG A 145 -12.64 10.21 12.69
CA ARG A 145 -13.86 9.44 12.45
C ARG A 145 -14.56 9.81 11.14
N GLN A 146 -14.49 11.06 10.71
CA GLN A 146 -14.99 11.47 9.39
C GLN A 146 -14.10 10.98 8.26
N LEU A 147 -12.76 10.96 8.45
CA LEU A 147 -11.82 10.41 7.48
C LEU A 147 -12.10 8.93 7.19
N VAL A 148 -12.32 8.11 8.23
CA VAL A 148 -12.58 6.67 8.05
C VAL A 148 -13.92 6.36 7.39
N LEU A 149 -14.78 7.35 7.18
CA LEU A 149 -16.02 7.23 6.40
C LEU A 149 -15.87 7.67 4.95
N ASN A 150 -14.69 8.20 4.57
CA ASN A 150 -14.42 8.55 3.17
C ASN A 150 -14.26 7.28 2.33
N GLU A 151 -15.00 7.18 1.21
CA GLU A 151 -15.04 5.98 0.37
C GLU A 151 -13.67 5.57 -0.17
N ASN A 152 -12.88 6.53 -0.69
CA ASN A 152 -11.55 6.22 -1.20
C ASN A 152 -10.58 5.80 -0.09
N PHE A 153 -10.73 6.33 1.13
CA PHE A 153 -9.96 5.90 2.29
C PHE A 153 -10.33 4.47 2.70
N ILE A 154 -11.62 4.14 2.68
CA ILE A 154 -12.10 2.77 2.91
C ILE A 154 -11.49 1.83 1.88
N ASP A 155 -11.59 2.15 0.59
CA ASP A 155 -11.16 1.27 -0.50
C ASP A 155 -9.63 1.09 -0.60
N LEU A 156 -8.87 2.14 -0.29
CA LEU A 156 -7.40 2.10 -0.41
C LEU A 156 -6.70 1.67 0.89
N ILE A 157 -7.31 1.88 2.05
CA ILE A 157 -6.64 1.65 3.32
C ILE A 157 -7.35 0.57 4.14
N ILE A 158 -8.63 0.78 4.48
CA ILE A 158 -9.33 -0.06 5.47
C ILE A 158 -9.58 -1.46 4.92
N THR A 159 -10.00 -1.58 3.65
CA THR A 159 -10.30 -2.88 3.05
C THR A 159 -9.05 -3.64 2.59
N ILE A 160 -7.91 -2.94 2.49
CA ILE A 160 -6.64 -3.56 2.10
C ILE A 160 -5.88 -4.07 3.33
N PHE A 161 -5.74 -3.25 4.36
CA PHE A 161 -4.97 -3.59 5.56
C PHE A 161 -5.88 -3.99 6.72
N VAL A 162 -5.61 -5.15 7.34
CA VAL A 162 -6.25 -5.58 8.59
C VAL A 162 -5.22 -5.57 9.70
N ASP A 163 -5.46 -4.78 10.73
CA ASP A 163 -4.63 -4.80 11.93
C ASP A 163 -5.09 -5.91 12.89
N TYR A 164 -4.66 -7.13 12.64
CA TYR A 164 -4.99 -8.30 13.47
C TYR A 164 -4.61 -8.12 14.94
N GLY A 165 -3.48 -7.47 15.22
CA GLY A 165 -3.04 -7.19 16.59
C GLY A 165 -3.97 -6.25 17.35
N SER A 166 -4.76 -5.45 16.64
CA SER A 166 -5.66 -4.44 17.24
C SER A 166 -7.15 -4.71 17.01
N VAL A 167 -7.50 -5.89 16.50
CA VAL A 167 -8.91 -6.30 16.31
C VAL A 167 -9.70 -6.28 17.61
N GLY A 168 -9.04 -6.48 18.74
CA GLY A 168 -9.66 -6.40 20.06
C GLY A 168 -9.83 -4.97 20.62
N THR A 169 -9.27 -3.96 19.98
CA THR A 169 -9.15 -2.59 20.50
C THR A 169 -9.66 -1.54 19.50
N TYR A 170 -8.81 -0.56 19.14
CA TYR A 170 -9.21 0.58 18.31
C TYR A 170 -9.69 0.19 16.91
N TYR A 171 -9.11 -0.85 16.31
CA TYR A 171 -9.48 -1.27 14.95
C TYR A 171 -10.93 -1.76 14.90
N PHE A 172 -11.37 -2.46 15.93
CA PHE A 172 -12.75 -2.87 16.07
C PHE A 172 -13.75 -1.70 16.13
N GLU A 173 -13.38 -0.62 16.82
CA GLU A 173 -14.22 0.59 16.86
C GLU A 173 -14.30 1.27 15.49
N ILE A 174 -13.21 1.31 14.73
CA ILE A 174 -13.23 1.80 13.34
C ILE A 174 -14.19 0.97 12.48
N ILE A 175 -14.09 -0.35 12.55
CA ILE A 175 -14.94 -1.27 11.78
C ILE A 175 -16.43 -1.08 12.13
N LYS A 176 -16.77 -0.88 13.40
CA LYS A 176 -18.15 -0.56 13.80
C LYS A 176 -18.64 0.77 13.24
N ILE A 177 -17.81 1.81 13.28
CA ILE A 177 -18.15 3.12 12.71
C ILE A 177 -18.48 2.96 11.23
N ILE A 178 -17.65 2.26 10.46
CA ILE A 178 -17.87 2.03 9.04
C ILE A 178 -19.13 1.22 8.80
N LEU A 179 -19.31 0.08 9.48
CA LEU A 179 -20.47 -0.79 9.31
C LEU A 179 -21.80 -0.08 9.54
N ASN A 180 -21.85 0.82 10.55
CA ASN A 180 -23.05 1.56 10.91
C ASN A 180 -23.40 2.70 9.95
N ASN A 181 -22.42 3.19 9.17
CA ASN A 181 -22.58 4.36 8.32
C ASN A 181 -22.42 4.08 6.83
N ASN A 182 -21.95 2.88 6.42
CA ASN A 182 -21.73 2.54 5.01
C ASN A 182 -22.76 1.51 4.54
N SER A 183 -23.39 1.76 3.38
CA SER A 183 -24.42 0.90 2.79
C SER A 183 -23.87 -0.04 1.71
N ARG A 184 -22.64 0.14 1.25
CA ARG A 184 -22.04 -0.68 0.19
C ARG A 184 -21.91 -2.14 0.66
N LYS A 185 -22.34 -3.05 -0.21
CA LYS A 185 -22.37 -4.50 0.07
C LYS A 185 -20.97 -5.03 0.40
N ASP A 186 -19.97 -4.72 -0.43
CA ASP A 186 -18.58 -5.17 -0.27
C ASP A 186 -17.97 -4.69 1.06
N VAL A 187 -18.17 -3.42 1.40
CA VAL A 187 -17.69 -2.83 2.66
C VAL A 187 -18.36 -3.48 3.87
N ARG A 188 -19.67 -3.72 3.80
CA ARG A 188 -20.41 -4.39 4.88
C ARG A 188 -19.96 -5.83 5.07
N VAL A 189 -19.75 -6.57 3.99
CA VAL A 189 -19.22 -7.94 4.01
C VAL A 189 -17.83 -7.97 4.65
N PHE A 190 -16.96 -7.02 4.25
CA PHE A 190 -15.65 -6.87 4.86
C PHE A 190 -15.74 -6.61 6.37
N CYS A 191 -16.50 -5.60 6.78
CA CYS A 191 -16.66 -5.26 8.20
C CYS A 191 -17.21 -6.43 9.01
N GLN A 192 -18.23 -7.13 8.49
CA GLN A 192 -18.79 -8.30 9.13
C GLN A 192 -17.75 -9.42 9.30
N GLY A 193 -16.89 -9.63 8.29
CA GLY A 193 -15.79 -10.59 8.39
C GLY A 193 -14.82 -10.29 9.54
N ILE A 194 -14.48 -9.03 9.74
CA ILE A 194 -13.61 -8.61 10.86
C ILE A 194 -14.32 -8.77 12.21
N LEU A 195 -15.61 -8.46 12.28
CA LEU A 195 -16.40 -8.70 13.51
C LEU A 195 -16.46 -10.19 13.85
N ASN A 196 -16.64 -11.04 12.85
CA ASN A 196 -16.66 -12.48 13.02
C ASN A 196 -15.32 -13.02 13.55
N LEU A 197 -14.20 -12.52 13.00
CA LEU A 197 -12.88 -12.85 13.53
C LEU A 197 -12.76 -12.46 15.01
N LYS A 198 -13.20 -11.27 15.39
CA LYS A 198 -13.19 -10.86 16.79
C LYS A 198 -14.05 -11.77 17.66
N PHE A 199 -15.26 -12.10 17.23
CA PHE A 199 -16.14 -13.00 17.99
C PHE A 199 -15.53 -14.39 18.14
N PHE A 200 -14.88 -14.90 17.10
CA PHE A 200 -14.13 -16.15 17.19
C PHE A 200 -13.02 -16.07 18.26
N LEU A 201 -12.22 -14.99 18.24
CA LEU A 201 -11.17 -14.77 19.25
C LEU A 201 -11.73 -14.63 20.66
N ASP A 202 -12.89 -13.99 20.81
CA ASP A 202 -13.60 -13.84 22.08
C ASP A 202 -14.38 -15.11 22.50
N ARG A 203 -14.34 -16.19 21.72
CA ARG A 203 -15.10 -17.44 21.91
C ARG A 203 -16.62 -17.22 22.01
N LYS A 204 -17.17 -16.32 21.21
CA LYS A 204 -18.59 -16.00 21.12
C LYS A 204 -19.25 -16.71 19.94
N ASN A 205 -20.41 -17.29 20.13
CA ASN A 205 -21.09 -18.12 19.14
C ASN A 205 -22.06 -17.36 18.21
N ASN A 206 -22.23 -16.03 18.34
CA ASN A 206 -23.19 -15.27 17.54
C ASN A 206 -22.50 -14.69 16.29
N VAL A 207 -22.46 -15.46 15.22
CA VAL A 207 -21.76 -15.08 14.00
C VAL A 207 -22.69 -15.27 12.81
N SER A 208 -22.97 -14.19 12.08
CA SER A 208 -23.60 -14.27 10.76
C SER A 208 -22.54 -14.23 9.68
N PHE A 209 -22.57 -15.21 8.78
CA PHE A 209 -21.57 -15.34 7.72
C PHE A 209 -22.15 -14.94 6.38
N TYR A 210 -21.32 -14.33 5.55
CA TYR A 210 -21.67 -14.08 4.17
C TYR A 210 -21.36 -15.31 3.32
N ILE A 211 -22.34 -15.74 2.52
CA ILE A 211 -22.14 -16.81 1.54
C ILE A 211 -21.79 -16.16 0.21
N LEU A 212 -20.59 -16.46 -0.31
CA LEU A 212 -20.11 -15.97 -1.60
C LEU A 212 -20.99 -16.52 -2.71
N LYS A 213 -21.48 -15.62 -3.58
CA LYS A 213 -22.29 -15.95 -4.75
C LYS A 213 -21.46 -15.78 -6.02
N GLU A 214 -21.85 -16.45 -7.11
CA GLU A 214 -21.15 -16.34 -8.39
C GLU A 214 -21.18 -14.93 -8.98
N GLU A 215 -22.28 -14.20 -8.76
CA GLU A 215 -22.45 -12.82 -9.22
C GLU A 215 -21.66 -11.78 -8.41
N ASP A 216 -21.01 -12.18 -7.33
CA ASP A 216 -20.25 -11.26 -6.48
C ASP A 216 -18.92 -10.86 -7.14
N ASP A 217 -18.89 -9.67 -7.70
CA ASP A 217 -17.68 -9.06 -8.27
C ASP A 217 -16.83 -8.37 -7.18
N PHE A 218 -16.43 -9.14 -6.18
CA PHE A 218 -15.59 -8.63 -5.10
C PHE A 218 -14.11 -8.69 -5.45
N HIS A 219 -13.36 -7.75 -4.91
CA HIS A 219 -11.90 -7.76 -4.99
C HIS A 219 -11.31 -9.08 -4.42
N PRO A 220 -10.24 -9.65 -5.01
CA PRO A 220 -9.64 -10.91 -4.56
C PRO A 220 -9.37 -11.00 -3.06
N ILE A 221 -8.87 -9.92 -2.43
CA ILE A 221 -8.63 -9.88 -0.97
C ILE A 221 -9.92 -10.06 -0.19
N LEU A 222 -11.04 -9.44 -0.62
CA LEU A 222 -12.33 -9.63 0.06
C LEU A 222 -12.86 -11.05 -0.10
N LYS A 223 -12.71 -11.64 -1.28
CA LYS A 223 -13.07 -13.05 -1.51
C LYS A 223 -12.27 -13.99 -0.60
N SER A 224 -10.96 -13.74 -0.47
CA SER A 224 -10.11 -14.46 0.47
C SER A 224 -10.61 -14.34 1.92
N ARG A 225 -11.04 -13.16 2.35
CA ARG A 225 -11.64 -12.97 3.69
C ARG A 225 -12.95 -13.71 3.89
N ILE A 226 -13.76 -13.85 2.84
CA ILE A 226 -14.99 -14.67 2.91
C ILE A 226 -14.63 -16.14 3.12
N PHE A 227 -13.63 -16.66 2.41
CA PHE A 227 -13.14 -18.02 2.66
C PHE A 227 -12.56 -18.19 4.07
N SER A 228 -11.88 -17.16 4.58
CA SER A 228 -11.42 -17.15 5.96
C SER A 228 -12.57 -17.28 6.97
N GLN A 229 -13.74 -16.69 6.69
CA GLN A 229 -14.92 -16.86 7.53
C GLN A 229 -15.41 -18.32 7.52
N TYR A 230 -15.40 -19.01 6.40
CA TYR A 230 -15.74 -20.44 6.34
C TYR A 230 -14.79 -21.28 7.21
N LEU A 231 -13.52 -20.94 7.26
CA LEU A 231 -12.55 -21.58 8.18
C LEU A 231 -12.91 -21.33 9.65
N LEU A 232 -13.28 -20.09 10.00
CA LEU A 232 -13.71 -19.76 11.37
C LEU A 232 -14.97 -20.52 11.81
N MET A 233 -15.82 -20.89 10.85
CA MET A 233 -17.03 -21.70 11.08
C MET A 233 -16.74 -23.19 11.25
N GLY A 234 -15.56 -23.64 10.86
CA GLY A 234 -15.26 -25.08 10.76
C GLY A 234 -15.98 -25.77 9.62
N ASP A 235 -16.14 -25.08 8.47
CA ASP A 235 -16.80 -25.62 7.28
C ASP A 235 -16.02 -26.84 6.75
N SER A 236 -16.63 -28.03 6.80
CA SER A 236 -16.01 -29.28 6.36
C SER A 236 -15.82 -29.38 4.86
N GLU A 237 -16.52 -28.56 4.07
CA GLU A 237 -16.43 -28.54 2.60
C GLU A 237 -15.47 -27.47 2.08
N ILE A 238 -14.72 -26.82 2.95
CA ILE A 238 -13.86 -25.68 2.59
C ILE A 238 -12.89 -25.99 1.46
N ILE A 239 -12.26 -27.16 1.46
CA ILE A 239 -11.31 -27.57 0.39
C ILE A 239 -12.03 -27.70 -0.96
N PHE A 240 -13.22 -28.27 -0.98
CA PHE A 240 -14.02 -28.36 -2.20
C PHE A 240 -14.38 -26.97 -2.74
N LYS A 241 -14.82 -26.06 -1.87
CA LYS A 241 -15.16 -24.68 -2.22
C LYS A 241 -13.95 -23.91 -2.73
N LEU A 242 -12.79 -24.07 -2.08
CA LEU A 242 -11.54 -23.42 -2.52
C LEU A 242 -11.10 -23.97 -3.89
N ASN A 243 -11.11 -25.28 -4.10
CA ASN A 243 -10.75 -25.86 -5.38
C ASN A 243 -11.67 -25.34 -6.51
N ASN A 244 -12.98 -25.38 -6.32
CA ASN A 244 -13.94 -24.93 -7.34
C ASN A 244 -13.76 -23.45 -7.66
N TYR A 245 -13.53 -22.63 -6.65
CA TYR A 245 -13.38 -21.18 -6.82
C TYR A 245 -12.08 -20.83 -7.55
N TYR A 246 -10.94 -21.38 -7.07
CA TYR A 246 -9.63 -21.02 -7.59
C TYR A 246 -9.24 -21.76 -8.88
N GLN A 247 -9.96 -22.81 -9.28
CA GLN A 247 -9.69 -23.54 -10.52
C GLN A 247 -9.64 -22.63 -11.75
N LYS A 248 -10.47 -21.59 -11.79
CA LYS A 248 -10.53 -20.59 -12.87
C LYS A 248 -9.45 -19.50 -12.77
N ASN A 249 -8.75 -19.40 -11.65
CA ASN A 249 -7.79 -18.33 -11.34
C ASN A 249 -6.33 -18.83 -11.26
N LEU A 250 -6.08 -20.06 -11.73
CA LEU A 250 -4.73 -20.62 -11.73
C LEU A 250 -3.86 -19.95 -12.78
N VAL A 251 -2.70 -19.49 -12.39
CA VAL A 251 -1.63 -19.02 -13.28
C VAL A 251 -0.53 -20.09 -13.28
N ASN A 252 -0.29 -20.72 -14.43
CA ASN A 252 0.66 -21.85 -14.55
C ASN A 252 0.43 -22.99 -13.53
N GLY A 253 -0.83 -23.25 -13.16
CA GLY A 253 -1.19 -24.29 -12.19
C GLY A 253 -1.12 -23.86 -10.72
N PHE A 254 -0.76 -22.61 -10.44
CA PHE A 254 -0.62 -22.08 -9.09
C PHE A 254 -1.59 -20.91 -8.83
N ILE A 255 -1.92 -20.70 -7.56
CA ILE A 255 -2.73 -19.57 -7.11
C ILE A 255 -1.78 -18.44 -6.72
N PRO A 256 -1.96 -17.21 -7.26
CA PRO A 256 -1.21 -16.06 -6.80
C PRO A 256 -1.41 -15.84 -5.29
N ILE A 257 -0.32 -15.54 -4.57
CA ILE A 257 -0.34 -15.43 -3.10
C ILE A 257 -1.35 -14.40 -2.60
N GLU A 258 -1.67 -13.40 -3.40
CA GLU A 258 -2.62 -12.34 -3.12
C GLU A 258 -4.05 -12.88 -2.87
N TYR A 259 -4.41 -13.97 -3.54
CA TYR A 259 -5.71 -14.63 -3.37
C TYR A 259 -5.80 -15.44 -2.06
N LEU A 260 -4.66 -15.73 -1.45
CA LEU A 260 -4.57 -16.51 -0.22
C LEU A 260 -4.29 -15.65 1.01
N PHE A 261 -4.31 -14.33 0.85
CA PHE A 261 -3.87 -13.34 1.81
C PHE A 261 -4.42 -13.58 3.23
N GLU A 262 -5.73 -13.77 3.37
CA GLU A 262 -6.39 -13.96 4.66
C GLU A 262 -6.53 -15.43 5.05
N ILE A 263 -6.69 -16.31 4.07
CA ILE A 263 -6.89 -17.75 4.28
C ILE A 263 -5.66 -18.35 4.98
N ASN A 264 -4.48 -17.92 4.55
CA ASN A 264 -3.20 -18.33 5.11
C ASN A 264 -3.15 -18.11 6.64
N PHE A 265 -3.39 -16.88 7.09
CA PHE A 265 -3.44 -16.55 8.51
C PHE A 265 -4.53 -17.33 9.25
N THR A 266 -5.74 -17.40 8.69
CA THR A 266 -6.89 -18.02 9.34
C THR A 266 -6.74 -19.54 9.43
N SER A 267 -6.09 -20.19 8.47
CA SER A 267 -5.81 -21.62 8.53
C SER A 267 -4.89 -21.98 9.70
N ILE A 268 -3.89 -21.14 9.97
CA ILE A 268 -3.01 -21.29 11.14
C ILE A 268 -3.82 -21.06 12.43
N LEU A 269 -4.61 -19.99 12.47
CA LEU A 269 -5.43 -19.63 13.65
C LEU A 269 -6.41 -20.74 14.02
N THR A 270 -7.06 -21.36 13.03
CA THR A 270 -8.03 -22.45 13.23
C THR A 270 -7.40 -23.82 13.32
N ARG A 271 -6.07 -23.93 13.12
CA ARG A 271 -5.33 -25.20 13.05
C ARG A 271 -5.90 -26.17 12.00
N ASN A 272 -6.35 -25.63 10.87
CA ASN A 272 -6.88 -26.45 9.79
C ASN A 272 -5.75 -26.99 8.92
N PHE A 273 -5.23 -28.17 9.27
CA PHE A 273 -4.07 -28.77 8.60
C PHE A 273 -4.34 -29.13 7.12
N GLU A 274 -5.57 -29.48 6.78
CA GLU A 274 -5.95 -29.78 5.39
C GLU A 274 -5.82 -28.54 4.49
N VAL A 275 -6.32 -27.39 4.97
CA VAL A 275 -6.19 -26.12 4.25
C VAL A 275 -4.74 -25.65 4.23
N MET A 276 -3.96 -25.82 5.30
CA MET A 276 -2.53 -25.51 5.31
C MET A 276 -1.79 -26.32 4.23
N LYS A 277 -2.04 -27.64 4.16
CA LYS A 277 -1.46 -28.52 3.14
C LYS A 277 -1.88 -28.08 1.74
N TRP A 278 -3.16 -27.79 1.53
CA TRP A 278 -3.68 -27.28 0.27
C TRP A 278 -2.99 -25.98 -0.16
N ILE A 279 -2.77 -25.04 0.76
CA ILE A 279 -2.05 -23.77 0.50
C ILE A 279 -0.62 -24.07 0.03
N ILE A 280 0.11 -24.94 0.75
CA ILE A 280 1.51 -25.31 0.43
C ILE A 280 1.61 -25.87 -0.99
N GLU A 281 0.66 -26.71 -1.40
CA GLU A 281 0.63 -27.32 -2.71
C GLU A 281 0.28 -26.35 -3.85
N LYS A 282 -0.44 -25.26 -3.56
CA LYS A 282 -0.99 -24.33 -4.55
C LYS A 282 -0.22 -23.01 -4.67
N ILE A 283 0.62 -22.66 -3.69
CA ILE A 283 1.45 -21.44 -3.76
C ILE A 283 2.65 -21.67 -4.67
N THR A 284 2.93 -20.69 -5.53
CA THR A 284 4.13 -20.68 -6.37
C THR A 284 5.39 -20.49 -5.53
N PRO A 285 6.42 -21.34 -5.66
CA PRO A 285 7.70 -21.14 -4.97
C PRO A 285 8.47 -19.88 -5.40
N GLU A 286 8.19 -19.36 -6.59
CA GLU A 286 8.91 -18.26 -7.26
C GLU A 286 8.27 -16.87 -7.00
N THR A 287 7.65 -16.66 -5.88
CA THR A 287 7.07 -15.34 -5.56
C THR A 287 8.18 -14.35 -5.26
N ASP A 288 8.14 -13.18 -5.92
CA ASP A 288 9.01 -12.05 -5.60
C ASP A 288 8.62 -11.48 -4.22
N TYR A 289 9.41 -11.78 -3.21
CA TYR A 289 9.17 -11.38 -1.81
C TYR A 289 9.74 -9.98 -1.48
N THR A 290 10.07 -9.18 -2.47
CA THR A 290 10.64 -7.84 -2.26
C THR A 290 9.67 -6.87 -1.60
N PHE A 291 8.36 -7.14 -1.65
CA PHE A 291 7.36 -6.33 -0.98
C PHE A 291 7.05 -6.84 0.43
N PHE A 292 7.00 -5.94 1.38
CA PHE A 292 6.76 -6.18 2.80
C PHE A 292 5.56 -7.12 3.10
N TYR A 293 4.41 -6.92 2.45
CA TYR A 293 3.23 -7.78 2.64
C TYR A 293 3.43 -9.20 2.11
N LYS A 294 4.18 -9.37 1.02
CA LYS A 294 4.54 -10.70 0.50
C LYS A 294 5.43 -11.45 1.47
N TYR A 295 6.31 -10.73 2.16
CA TYR A 295 7.21 -11.30 3.17
C TYR A 295 6.45 -11.89 4.37
N GLU A 296 5.41 -11.22 4.89
CA GLU A 296 4.58 -11.77 5.98
C GLU A 296 3.87 -13.07 5.55
N HIS A 297 3.32 -13.12 4.33
CA HIS A 297 2.69 -14.32 3.80
C HIS A 297 3.68 -15.45 3.55
N TYR A 298 4.89 -15.13 3.12
CA TYR A 298 5.96 -16.10 2.98
C TYR A 298 6.39 -16.68 4.32
N ASN A 299 6.49 -15.89 5.37
CA ASN A 299 6.75 -16.37 6.71
C ASN A 299 5.66 -17.34 7.20
N ASN A 300 4.39 -17.01 6.96
CA ASN A 300 3.29 -17.92 7.27
C ASN A 300 3.38 -19.23 6.47
N TYR A 301 3.75 -19.16 5.18
CA TYR A 301 4.00 -20.33 4.35
C TYR A 301 5.14 -21.19 4.90
N LEU A 302 6.28 -20.57 5.28
CA LEU A 302 7.39 -21.30 5.89
C LEU A 302 7.01 -21.94 7.23
N PHE A 303 6.19 -21.27 8.01
CA PHE A 303 5.67 -21.82 9.26
C PHE A 303 4.78 -23.05 9.06
N MET A 304 4.00 -23.07 7.99
CA MET A 304 3.13 -24.20 7.65
C MET A 304 3.89 -25.40 7.06
N LYS A 305 5.01 -25.15 6.35
CA LYS A 305 5.86 -26.18 5.74
C LYS A 305 6.66 -26.96 6.78
#